data_ba7b101a2b99d5446e7f7ce4f6abda0e
#
_entry.id   ba7b101a2b99d5446e7f7ce4f6abda0e
#
_cell.length_a   1.000
_cell.length_b   1.000
_cell.length_c   1.000
_cell.angle_alpha   90.00
_cell.angle_beta   90.00
_cell.angle_gamma   90.00
#
_symmetry.space_group_name_H-M   'P 1'
#
loop_
_entity.id
_entity.type
_entity.pdbx_description
1 polymer ?
#
loop_
_entity_poly.entity_id
_entity_poly.type
_entity_poly.pdbx_seq_one_letter_code
_entity_poly.pdbx_strand_id
1 'polypeptide(L)'
;MKAQAGAALLHTLKTRFDNNMKRHPGMAWAPVEARLAQHPAKLRALQAMEDTGGEPDVIAQEGDAVVFCDCSAESPAGRRSSCFDRAALDARKEAKPAHNAMDLAAEIGIELLTEAQYRALQQLGEFDLKTSSWVATPADVRKLGGALFCDRRYGQVFTYHNGAQSYYAVRGFRGLLRV
;
A
#
# COMPACT_ATOMS: atom_id res chain seq x y z
N MET A 1 16.21 -1.45 14.12
CA MET A 1 16.84 -0.77 12.96
C MET A 1 18.10 -0.08 13.46
N LYS A 2 19.22 -0.18 12.75
CA LYS A 2 20.45 0.53 13.14
C LYS A 2 20.22 2.05 12.96
N ALA A 3 20.79 2.90 13.82
CA ALA A 3 20.57 4.35 13.81
C ALA A 3 20.81 5.00 12.43
N GLN A 4 21.85 4.55 11.74
CA GLN A 4 22.21 5.04 10.40
C GLN A 4 21.14 4.70 9.33
N ALA A 5 20.56 3.49 9.39
CA ALA A 5 19.48 3.09 8.47
C ALA A 5 18.19 3.90 8.71
N GLY A 6 17.90 4.22 9.98
CA GLY A 6 16.78 5.09 10.33
C GLY A 6 16.93 6.51 9.81
N ALA A 7 18.14 7.08 9.89
CA ALA A 7 18.41 8.43 9.35
C ALA A 7 18.30 8.46 7.82
N ALA A 8 18.78 7.43 7.12
CA ALA A 8 18.66 7.33 5.67
C ALA A 8 17.19 7.26 5.23
N LEU A 9 16.37 6.46 5.91
CA LEU A 9 14.93 6.38 5.65
C LEU A 9 14.24 7.73 5.85
N LEU A 10 14.49 8.40 6.98
CA LEU A 10 13.91 9.72 7.26
C LEU A 10 14.28 10.75 6.18
N HIS A 11 15.51 10.71 5.71
CA HIS A 11 15.96 11.57 4.60
C HIS A 11 15.17 11.26 3.31
N THR A 12 15.00 9.98 2.96
CA THR A 12 14.22 9.55 1.78
C THR A 12 12.77 10.01 1.87
N LEU A 13 12.12 9.77 3.02
CA LEU A 13 10.73 10.18 3.26
C LEU A 13 10.57 11.70 3.20
N LYS A 14 11.50 12.45 3.82
CA LYS A 14 11.48 13.91 3.76
C LYS A 14 11.62 14.43 2.33
N THR A 15 12.58 13.89 1.58
CA THR A 15 12.79 14.29 0.19
C THR A 15 11.54 14.05 -0.65
N ARG A 16 10.87 12.92 -0.46
CA ARG A 16 9.62 12.60 -1.17
C ARG A 16 8.50 13.53 -0.74
N PHE A 17 8.36 13.79 0.56
CA PHE A 17 7.41 14.75 1.12
C PHE A 17 7.58 16.13 0.48
N ASP A 18 8.80 16.67 0.50
CA ASP A 18 9.09 18.00 -0.05
C ASP A 18 8.83 18.09 -1.57
N ASN A 19 9.07 17.00 -2.30
CA ASN A 19 8.85 16.94 -3.76
C ASN A 19 7.37 16.76 -4.15
N ASN A 20 6.49 16.41 -3.21
CA ASN A 20 5.10 16.08 -3.50
C ASN A 20 4.10 16.87 -2.63
N MET A 21 4.38 18.11 -2.29
CA MET A 21 3.57 18.95 -1.40
C MET A 21 2.08 19.01 -1.77
N LYS A 22 1.71 18.76 -3.03
CA LYS A 22 0.33 18.69 -3.48
C LYS A 22 -0.46 17.50 -2.89
N ARG A 23 0.22 16.46 -2.38
CA ARG A 23 -0.41 15.29 -1.76
C ARG A 23 -0.88 15.58 -0.33
N HIS A 24 -0.28 16.56 0.33
CA HIS A 24 -0.53 16.92 1.73
C HIS A 24 -0.46 18.45 1.94
N PRO A 25 -1.31 19.23 1.25
CA PRO A 25 -1.24 20.70 1.30
C PRO A 25 -1.38 21.22 2.73
N GLY A 26 -0.52 22.19 3.08
CA GLY A 26 -0.51 22.82 4.40
C GLY A 26 0.20 22.02 5.50
N MET A 27 0.67 20.82 5.24
CA MET A 27 1.44 20.05 6.22
C MET A 27 2.92 20.44 6.20
N ALA A 28 3.57 20.34 7.35
CA ALA A 28 5.01 20.54 7.52
C ALA A 28 5.70 19.23 7.90
N TRP A 29 6.95 19.04 7.48
CA TRP A 29 7.69 17.82 7.78
C TRP A 29 8.05 17.65 9.27
N ALA A 30 8.39 18.74 9.97
CA ALA A 30 8.89 18.65 11.35
C ALA A 30 7.91 17.94 12.31
N PRO A 31 6.59 18.18 12.30
CA PRO A 31 5.64 17.39 13.07
C PRO A 31 5.58 15.92 12.66
N VAL A 32 5.70 15.61 11.38
CA VAL A 32 5.73 14.22 10.86
C VAL A 32 6.95 13.48 11.41
N GLU A 33 8.13 14.09 11.32
CA GLU A 33 9.38 13.52 11.82
C GLU A 33 9.35 13.30 13.34
N ALA A 34 8.85 14.29 14.09
CA ALA A 34 8.71 14.19 15.54
C ALA A 34 7.80 13.00 15.95
N ARG A 35 6.74 12.78 15.20
CA ARG A 35 5.82 11.67 15.40
C ARG A 35 6.46 10.32 15.06
N LEU A 36 7.17 10.23 13.95
CA LEU A 36 7.91 9.02 13.56
C LEU A 36 8.96 8.64 14.60
N ALA A 37 9.64 9.61 15.20
CA ALA A 37 10.62 9.38 16.27
C ALA A 37 10.01 8.70 17.52
N GLN A 38 8.74 8.98 17.80
CA GLN A 38 8.00 8.38 18.92
C GLN A 38 7.47 6.97 18.61
N HIS A 39 7.44 6.58 17.32
CA HIS A 39 6.83 5.32 16.86
C HIS A 39 7.80 4.44 16.08
N PRO A 40 8.84 3.86 16.69
CA PRO A 40 9.88 3.09 15.99
C PRO A 40 9.33 1.85 15.26
N ALA A 41 8.22 1.29 15.69
CA ALA A 41 7.55 0.20 14.97
C ALA A 41 6.98 0.67 13.62
N LYS A 42 6.40 1.86 13.58
CA LYS A 42 5.88 2.47 12.35
C LYS A 42 7.01 2.84 11.38
N LEU A 43 8.15 3.29 11.90
CA LEU A 43 9.34 3.54 11.08
C LEU A 43 9.87 2.25 10.45
N ARG A 44 9.79 1.10 11.14
CA ARG A 44 10.13 -0.21 10.54
C ARG A 44 9.13 -0.62 9.44
N ALA A 45 7.84 -0.36 9.64
CA ALA A 45 6.84 -0.61 8.60
C ALA A 45 7.09 0.25 7.35
N LEU A 46 7.42 1.54 7.51
CA LEU A 46 7.80 2.41 6.39
C LEU A 46 9.06 1.91 5.67
N GLN A 47 10.05 1.39 6.42
CA GLN A 47 11.22 0.76 5.77
C GLN A 47 10.81 -0.46 4.94
N ALA A 48 9.95 -1.32 5.45
CA ALA A 48 9.46 -2.48 4.69
C ALA A 48 8.59 -2.07 3.49
N MET A 49 7.87 -0.95 3.58
CA MET A 49 7.19 -0.36 2.42
C MET A 49 8.19 0.10 1.35
N GLU A 50 9.27 0.77 1.73
CA GLU A 50 10.37 1.14 0.81
C GLU A 50 11.02 -0.09 0.19
N ASP A 51 11.40 -1.07 1.01
CA ASP A 51 12.11 -2.28 0.58
C ASP A 51 11.31 -3.09 -0.44
N THR A 52 9.98 -3.01 -0.39
CA THR A 52 9.08 -3.64 -1.35
C THR A 52 8.73 -2.76 -2.55
N GLY A 53 9.27 -1.55 -2.64
CA GLY A 53 9.07 -0.62 -3.76
C GLY A 53 7.76 0.16 -3.69
N GLY A 54 7.25 0.42 -2.49
CA GLY A 54 6.00 1.16 -2.29
C GLY A 54 6.14 2.67 -2.41
N GLU A 55 7.31 3.21 -2.15
CA GLU A 55 7.56 4.66 -2.14
C GLU A 55 6.54 5.41 -1.26
N PRO A 56 6.42 5.06 0.05
CA PRO A 56 5.40 5.64 0.91
C PRO A 56 5.57 7.15 1.06
N ASP A 57 4.45 7.87 0.98
CA ASP A 57 4.39 9.32 1.17
C ASP A 57 3.20 9.69 2.04
N VAL A 58 3.26 10.84 2.67
CA VAL A 58 2.14 11.40 3.43
C VAL A 58 1.04 11.82 2.46
N ILE A 59 -0.19 11.40 2.74
CA ILE A 59 -1.35 11.74 1.90
C ILE A 59 -2.45 12.47 2.67
N ALA A 60 -2.45 12.38 3.99
CA ALA A 60 -3.49 12.99 4.83
C ALA A 60 -3.04 13.10 6.29
N GLN A 61 -3.81 13.86 7.05
CA GLN A 61 -3.84 13.84 8.51
C GLN A 61 -5.27 13.49 8.95
N GLU A 62 -5.41 12.47 9.81
CA GLU A 62 -6.67 12.03 10.39
C GLU A 62 -6.62 12.23 11.91
N GLY A 63 -7.19 13.34 12.39
CA GLY A 63 -7.00 13.73 13.79
C GLY A 63 -5.53 13.95 14.10
N ASP A 64 -4.99 13.23 15.08
CA ASP A 64 -3.57 13.25 15.43
C ASP A 64 -2.72 12.32 14.58
N ALA A 65 -3.30 11.42 13.81
CA ALA A 65 -2.55 10.47 13.01
C ALA A 65 -2.11 11.06 11.66
N VAL A 66 -0.84 10.85 11.31
CA VAL A 66 -0.30 11.09 9.96
C VAL A 66 -0.51 9.83 9.14
N VAL A 67 -1.10 9.97 7.96
CA VAL A 67 -1.43 8.86 7.07
C VAL A 67 -0.40 8.78 5.95
N PHE A 68 0.34 7.67 5.91
CA PHE A 68 1.22 7.30 4.80
C PHE A 68 0.51 6.31 3.89
N CYS A 69 0.78 6.39 2.59
CA CYS A 69 0.31 5.45 1.59
C CYS A 69 1.41 5.15 0.58
N ASP A 70 1.41 3.94 0.01
CA ASP A 70 2.27 3.62 -1.13
C ASP A 70 1.93 4.50 -2.32
N CYS A 71 2.90 5.30 -2.76
CA CYS A 71 2.77 6.28 -3.84
C CYS A 71 3.69 5.99 -5.03
N SER A 72 4.24 4.78 -5.14
CA SER A 72 4.93 4.33 -6.37
C SER A 72 3.97 4.36 -7.56
N ALA A 73 4.47 4.67 -8.75
CA ALA A 73 3.63 4.80 -9.95
C ALA A 73 2.80 3.53 -10.24
N GLU A 74 3.41 2.37 -10.03
CA GLU A 74 2.77 1.07 -10.22
C GLU A 74 2.67 0.32 -8.89
N SER A 75 1.82 -0.68 -8.79
CA SER A 75 1.74 -1.56 -7.61
C SER A 75 3.15 -1.99 -7.19
N PRO A 76 3.52 -1.94 -5.89
CA PRO A 76 4.88 -2.23 -5.43
C PRO A 76 5.43 -3.55 -5.96
N ALA A 77 6.61 -3.52 -6.58
CA ALA A 77 7.15 -4.66 -7.29
C ALA A 77 7.34 -5.90 -6.41
N GLY A 78 7.78 -5.70 -5.18
CA GLY A 78 7.97 -6.77 -4.19
C GLY A 78 6.68 -7.40 -3.65
N ARG A 79 5.51 -6.89 -4.06
CA ARG A 79 4.19 -7.37 -3.60
C ARG A 79 3.32 -7.93 -4.72
N ARG A 80 3.84 -7.96 -5.95
CA ARG A 80 3.12 -8.50 -7.12
C ARG A 80 3.09 -10.03 -7.10
N SER A 81 2.32 -10.61 -8.01
CA SER A 81 2.14 -12.07 -8.10
C SER A 81 1.57 -12.69 -6.83
N SER A 82 0.71 -11.96 -6.10
CA SER A 82 0.04 -12.43 -4.88
C SER A 82 -1.42 -12.77 -5.14
N CYS A 83 -1.92 -13.87 -4.57
CA CYS A 83 -3.35 -14.08 -4.38
C CYS A 83 -3.85 -13.24 -3.18
N PHE A 84 -5.16 -13.26 -2.91
CA PHE A 84 -5.72 -12.30 -1.96
C PHE A 84 -5.35 -12.58 -0.50
N ASP A 85 -5.65 -13.77 0.02
CA ASP A 85 -5.47 -14.10 1.43
C ASP A 85 -5.00 -15.53 1.68
N ARG A 86 -4.82 -15.90 2.95
CA ARG A 86 -4.34 -17.21 3.37
C ARG A 86 -5.26 -18.35 2.89
N ALA A 87 -6.57 -18.22 3.05
CA ALA A 87 -7.51 -19.24 2.62
C ALA A 87 -7.44 -19.47 1.10
N ALA A 88 -7.28 -18.40 0.33
CA ALA A 88 -7.11 -18.47 -1.12
C ALA A 88 -5.77 -19.14 -1.52
N LEU A 89 -4.69 -18.87 -0.78
CA LEU A 89 -3.39 -19.48 -1.00
C LEU A 89 -3.42 -20.99 -0.70
N ASP A 90 -4.04 -21.37 0.41
CA ASP A 90 -4.12 -22.77 0.86
C ASP A 90 -5.02 -23.61 -0.04
N ALA A 91 -6.08 -23.03 -0.60
CA ALA A 91 -7.00 -23.70 -1.53
C ALA A 91 -6.33 -24.08 -2.87
N ARG A 92 -5.20 -23.47 -3.22
CA ARG A 92 -4.48 -23.82 -4.46
C ARG A 92 -3.72 -25.13 -4.31
N LYS A 93 -3.96 -26.06 -5.23
CA LYS A 93 -3.23 -27.33 -5.29
C LYS A 93 -1.90 -27.21 -6.03
N GLU A 94 -1.88 -26.38 -7.08
CA GLU A 94 -0.73 -26.21 -7.97
C GLU A 94 -0.45 -24.72 -8.20
N ALA A 95 0.75 -24.39 -8.67
CA ALA A 95 1.20 -23.04 -9.00
C ALA A 95 0.86 -22.04 -7.90
N LYS A 96 1.22 -22.36 -6.65
CA LYS A 96 1.02 -21.45 -5.51
C LYS A 96 1.93 -20.24 -5.65
N PRO A 97 1.40 -19.01 -5.51
CA PRO A 97 2.25 -17.82 -5.37
C PRO A 97 3.05 -17.91 -4.08
N ALA A 98 4.17 -17.17 -4.01
CA ALA A 98 5.05 -17.16 -2.84
C ALA A 98 4.36 -16.59 -1.59
N HIS A 99 3.41 -15.68 -1.79
CA HIS A 99 2.70 -14.99 -0.71
C HIS A 99 1.28 -14.60 -1.14
N ASN A 100 0.51 -14.15 -0.18
CA ASN A 100 -0.79 -13.52 -0.40
C ASN A 100 -0.78 -12.08 0.12
N ALA A 101 -1.69 -11.25 -0.36
CA ALA A 101 -1.71 -9.82 -0.07
C ALA A 101 -1.98 -9.52 1.41
N MET A 102 -2.93 -10.22 2.03
CA MET A 102 -3.33 -9.95 3.42
C MET A 102 -2.24 -10.30 4.42
N ASP A 103 -1.60 -11.46 4.29
CA ASP A 103 -0.53 -11.87 5.19
C ASP A 103 0.70 -10.97 5.04
N LEU A 104 1.09 -10.66 3.80
CA LEU A 104 2.24 -9.80 3.54
C LEU A 104 1.99 -8.37 4.05
N ALA A 105 0.77 -7.85 3.93
CA ALA A 105 0.41 -6.56 4.52
C ALA A 105 0.53 -6.58 6.05
N ALA A 106 0.03 -7.64 6.68
CA ALA A 106 0.15 -7.82 8.14
C ALA A 106 1.62 -7.95 8.59
N GLU A 107 2.46 -8.66 7.83
CA GLU A 107 3.90 -8.80 8.10
C GLU A 107 4.63 -7.45 8.01
N ILE A 108 4.31 -6.64 7.01
CA ILE A 108 4.82 -5.26 6.86
C ILE A 108 4.28 -4.35 7.97
N GLY A 109 3.09 -4.62 8.47
CA GLY A 109 2.39 -3.79 9.47
C GLY A 109 1.57 -2.67 8.86
N ILE A 110 0.99 -2.90 7.67
CA ILE A 110 0.14 -1.99 6.91
C ILE A 110 -1.23 -2.60 6.63
N GLU A 111 -2.18 -1.76 6.22
CA GLU A 111 -3.52 -2.18 5.82
C GLU A 111 -3.68 -2.05 4.31
N LEU A 112 -4.40 -2.98 3.67
CA LEU A 112 -4.83 -2.79 2.29
C LEU A 112 -5.75 -1.57 2.21
N LEU A 113 -5.62 -0.80 1.13
CA LEU A 113 -6.57 0.28 0.84
C LEU A 113 -7.98 -0.30 0.63
N THR A 114 -8.98 0.36 1.17
CA THR A 114 -10.36 0.15 0.72
C THR A 114 -10.54 0.71 -0.69
N GLU A 115 -11.61 0.34 -1.40
CA GLU A 115 -11.92 0.95 -2.70
C GLU A 115 -12.01 2.48 -2.62
N ALA A 116 -12.65 3.01 -1.56
CA ALA A 116 -12.78 4.45 -1.36
C ALA A 116 -11.41 5.13 -1.19
N GLN A 117 -10.52 4.53 -0.40
CA GLN A 117 -9.15 5.03 -0.20
C GLN A 117 -8.31 4.94 -1.48
N TYR A 118 -8.47 3.87 -2.27
CA TYR A 118 -7.81 3.75 -3.57
C TYR A 118 -8.27 4.86 -4.53
N ARG A 119 -9.57 5.13 -4.59
CA ARG A 119 -10.13 6.23 -5.41
C ARG A 119 -9.65 7.60 -4.94
N ALA A 120 -9.55 7.82 -3.62
CA ALA A 120 -8.99 9.05 -3.06
C ALA A 120 -7.51 9.23 -3.41
N LEU A 121 -6.70 8.17 -3.32
CA LEU A 121 -5.30 8.18 -3.75
C LEU A 121 -5.16 8.61 -5.21
N GLN A 122 -6.04 8.14 -6.09
CA GLN A 122 -6.04 8.46 -7.52
C GLN A 122 -6.35 9.95 -7.84
N GLN A 123 -6.83 10.72 -6.86
CA GLN A 123 -6.96 12.18 -6.99
C GLN A 123 -5.63 12.91 -6.76
N LEU A 124 -4.68 12.25 -6.11
CA LEU A 124 -3.36 12.80 -5.79
C LEU A 124 -2.31 12.54 -6.88
N GLY A 125 -2.63 11.68 -7.85
CA GLY A 125 -1.76 11.31 -8.96
C GLY A 125 -2.35 10.19 -9.81
N GLU A 126 -1.60 9.72 -10.78
CA GLU A 126 -1.97 8.59 -11.62
C GLU A 126 -1.19 7.35 -11.18
N PHE A 127 -1.91 6.32 -10.72
CA PHE A 127 -1.33 5.10 -10.19
C PHE A 127 -1.92 3.88 -10.89
N ASP A 128 -1.11 2.81 -10.98
CA ASP A 128 -1.52 1.52 -11.58
C ASP A 128 -1.98 1.64 -13.04
N LEU A 129 -1.22 2.37 -13.86
CA LEU A 129 -1.49 2.48 -15.30
C LEU A 129 -1.19 1.18 -16.06
N LYS A 130 -0.28 0.36 -15.55
CA LYS A 130 0.15 -0.91 -16.13
C LYS A 130 -0.10 -2.10 -15.22
N THR A 131 -0.27 -1.84 -13.93
CA THR A 131 -0.51 -2.84 -12.89
C THR A 131 -1.94 -2.76 -12.35
N SER A 132 -2.27 -3.60 -11.39
CA SER A 132 -3.48 -3.52 -10.58
C SER A 132 -3.15 -3.83 -9.12
N SER A 133 -4.00 -3.37 -8.22
CA SER A 133 -3.81 -3.55 -6.78
C SER A 133 -5.06 -4.17 -6.15
N TRP A 134 -4.87 -5.26 -5.38
CA TRP A 134 -5.90 -5.75 -4.49
C TRP A 134 -6.30 -4.65 -3.50
N VAL A 135 -7.60 -4.57 -3.21
CA VAL A 135 -8.15 -3.70 -2.18
C VAL A 135 -8.89 -4.51 -1.13
N ALA A 136 -9.07 -3.94 0.05
CA ALA A 136 -9.85 -4.56 1.11
C ALA A 136 -11.23 -4.96 0.56
N THR A 137 -11.53 -6.25 0.61
CA THR A 137 -12.73 -6.83 0.03
C THR A 137 -13.81 -6.97 1.11
N PRO A 138 -15.05 -6.51 0.87
CA PRO A 138 -16.16 -6.73 1.79
C PRO A 138 -16.37 -8.21 2.12
N ALA A 139 -16.73 -8.49 3.36
CA ALA A 139 -16.84 -9.86 3.87
C ALA A 139 -17.87 -10.72 3.12
N ASP A 140 -18.95 -10.11 2.66
CA ASP A 140 -19.99 -10.78 1.86
C ASP A 140 -19.47 -11.25 0.50
N VAL A 141 -18.70 -10.40 -0.20
CA VAL A 141 -18.03 -10.76 -1.45
C VAL A 141 -16.98 -11.84 -1.21
N ARG A 142 -16.16 -11.67 -0.14
CA ARG A 142 -15.13 -12.65 0.17
C ARG A 142 -15.69 -14.01 0.55
N LYS A 143 -16.81 -14.06 1.26
CA LYS A 143 -17.52 -15.28 1.65
C LYS A 143 -17.98 -16.11 0.43
N LEU A 144 -18.29 -15.44 -0.68
CA LEU A 144 -18.65 -16.08 -1.95
C LEU A 144 -17.44 -16.46 -2.82
N GLY A 145 -16.21 -16.32 -2.28
CA GLY A 145 -14.98 -16.72 -2.96
C GLY A 145 -14.31 -15.61 -3.77
N GLY A 146 -14.89 -14.43 -3.85
CA GLY A 146 -14.39 -13.29 -4.59
C GLY A 146 -13.38 -12.43 -3.82
N ALA A 147 -12.65 -11.60 -4.56
CA ALA A 147 -11.86 -10.48 -4.04
C ALA A 147 -11.85 -9.34 -5.04
N LEU A 148 -11.70 -8.10 -4.55
CA LEU A 148 -11.73 -6.87 -5.34
C LEU A 148 -10.31 -6.37 -5.62
N PHE A 149 -10.12 -5.81 -6.80
CA PHE A 149 -8.90 -5.10 -7.18
C PHE A 149 -9.23 -3.89 -8.05
N CYS A 150 -8.34 -2.92 -8.06
CA CYS A 150 -8.50 -1.68 -8.80
C CYS A 150 -7.30 -1.42 -9.71
N ASP A 151 -7.54 -0.63 -10.75
CA ASP A 151 -6.51 -0.06 -11.61
C ASP A 151 -6.97 1.27 -12.20
N ARG A 152 -6.08 1.91 -12.98
CA ARG A 152 -6.42 3.09 -13.79
C ARG A 152 -6.14 2.78 -15.26
N ARG A 153 -7.17 2.89 -16.09
CA ARG A 153 -7.09 2.73 -17.54
C ARG A 153 -7.92 3.81 -18.23
N TYR A 154 -7.47 4.27 -19.38
CA TYR A 154 -8.20 5.26 -20.18
C TYR A 154 -8.59 6.53 -19.39
N GLY A 155 -7.73 6.96 -18.45
CA GLY A 155 -8.02 8.11 -17.58
C GLY A 155 -9.07 7.86 -16.48
N GLN A 156 -9.60 6.64 -16.36
CA GLN A 156 -10.64 6.27 -15.40
C GLN A 156 -10.13 5.24 -14.38
N VAL A 157 -10.68 5.29 -13.18
CA VAL A 157 -10.43 4.31 -12.12
C VAL A 157 -11.50 3.23 -12.17
N PHE A 158 -11.07 1.99 -12.30
CA PHE A 158 -11.96 0.84 -12.35
C PHE A 158 -11.80 -0.02 -11.11
N THR A 159 -12.90 -0.59 -10.65
CA THR A 159 -12.94 -1.64 -9.64
C THR A 159 -13.44 -2.91 -10.30
N TYR A 160 -12.66 -3.97 -10.14
CA TYR A 160 -12.95 -5.28 -10.70
C TYR A 160 -13.03 -6.34 -9.61
N HIS A 161 -13.44 -7.53 -9.98
CA HIS A 161 -13.43 -8.69 -9.13
C HIS A 161 -12.74 -9.88 -9.79
N ASN A 162 -12.25 -10.78 -8.96
CA ASN A 162 -11.77 -12.09 -9.41
C ASN A 162 -11.94 -13.10 -8.26
N GLY A 163 -11.82 -14.41 -8.55
CA GLY A 163 -11.66 -15.38 -7.48
C GLY A 163 -10.43 -15.02 -6.61
N ALA A 164 -10.57 -15.09 -5.30
CA ALA A 164 -9.51 -14.69 -4.38
C ALA A 164 -8.19 -15.46 -4.57
N GLN A 165 -8.25 -16.69 -5.09
CA GLN A 165 -7.10 -17.54 -5.40
C GLN A 165 -6.36 -17.13 -6.69
N SER A 166 -6.93 -16.25 -7.51
CA SER A 166 -6.25 -15.79 -8.74
C SER A 166 -5.07 -14.88 -8.41
N TYR A 167 -4.03 -14.93 -9.24
CA TYR A 167 -2.91 -13.99 -9.18
C TYR A 167 -2.36 -13.75 -10.57
N TYR A 168 -1.74 -12.59 -10.76
CA TYR A 168 -1.13 -12.19 -12.03
C TYR A 168 0.18 -11.47 -11.75
N ALA A 169 1.14 -11.57 -12.65
CA ALA A 169 2.46 -10.96 -12.52
C ALA A 169 2.41 -9.44 -12.25
N VAL A 170 1.36 -8.77 -12.73
CA VAL A 170 1.17 -7.32 -12.60
C VAL A 170 0.17 -6.94 -11.51
N ARG A 171 -0.32 -7.88 -10.71
CA ARG A 171 -1.22 -7.60 -9.60
C ARG A 171 -0.53 -7.78 -8.26
N GLY A 172 -0.51 -6.72 -7.48
CA GLY A 172 -0.05 -6.68 -6.10
C GLY A 172 -1.08 -6.00 -5.20
N PHE A 173 -0.60 -5.18 -4.28
CA PHE A 173 -1.44 -4.34 -3.43
C PHE A 173 -0.67 -3.11 -2.95
N ARG A 174 -1.41 -2.06 -2.62
CA ARG A 174 -0.92 -0.85 -1.95
C ARG A 174 -1.35 -0.88 -0.51
N GLY A 175 -0.51 -0.36 0.35
CA GLY A 175 -0.77 -0.29 1.77
C GLY A 175 -0.92 1.14 2.28
N LEU A 176 -1.61 1.26 3.40
CA LEU A 176 -1.80 2.46 4.17
C LEU A 176 -1.27 2.23 5.58
N LEU A 177 -0.60 3.24 6.14
CA LEU A 177 -0.06 3.22 7.49
C LEU A 177 -0.43 4.50 8.23
N ARG A 178 -1.06 4.34 9.40
CA ARG A 178 -1.30 5.45 10.33
C ARG A 178 -0.22 5.48 11.40
N VAL A 179 0.38 6.65 11.55
CA VAL A 179 1.44 6.94 12.53
C VAL A 179 0.92 7.89 13.59
#